data_b9c330618bfb5e770b7045295d20407d
#
_entry.id   b9c330618bfb5e770b7045295d20407d
#
_cell.length_a   1.000
_cell.length_b   1.000
_cell.length_c   1.000
_cell.angle_alpha   90.00
_cell.angle_beta   90.00
_cell.angle_gamma   90.00
#
_symmetry.space_group_name_H-M   'P 1'
#
loop_
_entity.id
_entity.type
_entity.pdbx_description
1 polymer ?
#
loop_
_entity_poly.entity_id
_entity_poly.type
_entity_poly.pdbx_seq_one_letter_code
_entity_poly.pdbx_strand_id
1 'polypeptide(L)'
;LGIGCDSISAVDLAADIARSGKPVEVLTIEREGDYDTVVTKGIKFAKQMKGDAAMLQREPFDLSELRLAVKCGGSDTTSALGCNPVAGWAVDRIVDAGGTAVFSETAELIGAEHIVARRAATQEVARKLLDAVGRTDKRIFEAGVDILGSEPTPGNIKGGLTSIEEKSLGAIAKSGTRPLTDVIMWGERLPGRGLYFMDGSANTPQMALGLAAAGAQLMTFGYGGGLPSRFRGMPASSLGNLPILPVVKIVSSPHVKSELDYFDVYAGTIIEGIETVAQVGQRLLEEVVAVASGKPSKVELAPRYREVLEMWRVGPVF
;
A
#
# COMPACT_ATOMS: atom_id res chain seq x y z
N LEU A 1 3.54 -13.37 -18.79
CA LEU A 1 3.03 -13.58 -20.14
C LEU A 1 3.64 -12.55 -21.08
N GLY A 2 4.32 -13.00 -22.15
CA GLY A 2 4.86 -12.14 -23.21
C GLY A 2 3.93 -12.14 -24.42
N ILE A 3 3.86 -11.01 -25.11
CA ILE A 3 3.06 -10.81 -26.33
C ILE A 3 3.91 -10.51 -27.57
N GLY A 4 5.23 -10.57 -27.44
CA GLY A 4 6.20 -10.50 -28.54
C GLY A 4 6.69 -9.11 -28.93
N CYS A 5 5.94 -8.06 -28.65
CA CYS A 5 6.37 -6.66 -28.86
C CYS A 5 6.74 -5.96 -27.54
N ASP A 6 7.00 -6.73 -26.50
CA ASP A 6 7.37 -6.21 -25.20
C ASP A 6 8.80 -5.67 -25.18
N SER A 7 9.03 -4.57 -24.51
CA SER A 7 10.37 -4.06 -24.24
C SER A 7 11.13 -4.88 -23.20
N ILE A 8 10.43 -5.78 -22.48
CA ILE A 8 10.97 -6.69 -21.47
C ILE A 8 10.73 -8.11 -21.94
N SER A 9 11.82 -8.88 -22.09
CA SER A 9 11.74 -10.30 -22.43
C SER A 9 11.09 -11.08 -21.25
N ALA A 10 9.97 -11.76 -21.52
CA ALA A 10 9.34 -12.62 -20.53
C ALA A 10 10.26 -13.77 -20.09
N VAL A 11 11.11 -14.25 -20.98
CA VAL A 11 12.08 -15.32 -20.69
C VAL A 11 13.17 -14.83 -19.74
N ASP A 12 13.77 -13.66 -20.04
CA ASP A 12 14.84 -13.10 -19.20
C ASP A 12 14.31 -12.74 -17.81
N LEU A 13 13.12 -12.14 -17.75
CA LEU A 13 12.46 -11.84 -16.47
C LEU A 13 12.20 -13.11 -15.65
N ALA A 14 11.74 -14.19 -16.29
CA ALA A 14 11.54 -15.45 -15.59
C ALA A 14 12.86 -16.08 -15.13
N ALA A 15 13.93 -15.97 -15.92
CA ALA A 15 15.25 -16.42 -15.51
C ALA A 15 15.76 -15.66 -14.27
N ASP A 16 15.53 -14.35 -14.21
CA ASP A 16 15.86 -13.54 -13.02
C ASP A 16 15.02 -13.93 -11.80
N ILE A 17 13.72 -14.13 -11.97
CA ILE A 17 12.83 -14.59 -10.89
C ILE A 17 13.26 -15.97 -10.38
N ALA A 18 13.61 -16.89 -11.28
CA ALA A 18 14.04 -18.25 -10.93
C ALA A 18 15.27 -18.29 -10.01
N ARG A 19 16.15 -17.28 -10.07
CA ARG A 19 17.31 -17.14 -9.15
C ARG A 19 16.89 -16.99 -7.69
N SER A 20 15.66 -16.56 -7.43
CA SER A 20 15.11 -16.48 -6.07
C SER A 20 14.72 -17.84 -5.48
N GLY A 21 14.74 -18.91 -6.27
CA GLY A 21 14.22 -20.23 -5.91
C GLY A 21 12.68 -20.33 -5.92
N LYS A 22 11.98 -19.28 -6.34
CA LYS A 22 10.53 -19.31 -6.47
C LYS A 22 10.09 -20.00 -7.75
N PRO A 23 8.99 -20.77 -7.73
CA PRO A 23 8.40 -21.33 -8.94
C PRO A 23 8.04 -20.22 -9.93
N VAL A 24 8.45 -20.38 -11.17
CA VAL A 24 8.15 -19.44 -12.24
C VAL A 24 7.90 -20.21 -13.54
N GLU A 25 6.91 -19.76 -14.28
CA GLU A 25 6.57 -20.32 -15.61
C GLU A 25 6.47 -19.19 -16.62
N VAL A 26 6.85 -19.49 -17.86
CA VAL A 26 6.81 -18.55 -18.98
C VAL A 26 5.83 -19.05 -20.02
N LEU A 27 4.94 -18.16 -20.42
CA LEU A 27 4.04 -18.36 -21.55
C LEU A 27 4.19 -17.16 -22.49
N THR A 28 4.35 -17.42 -23.77
CA THR A 28 4.33 -16.39 -24.82
C THR A 28 3.33 -16.80 -25.90
N ILE A 29 2.53 -15.86 -26.41
CA ILE A 29 1.51 -16.14 -27.41
C ILE A 29 2.16 -16.71 -28.69
N GLU A 30 3.34 -16.18 -29.05
CA GLU A 30 4.10 -16.62 -30.23
C GLU A 30 4.54 -18.08 -30.15
N ARG A 31 4.98 -18.56 -29.00
CA ARG A 31 5.41 -19.96 -28.81
C ARG A 31 4.24 -20.91 -28.68
N GLU A 32 3.15 -20.45 -28.08
CA GLU A 32 1.97 -21.25 -27.82
C GLU A 32 1.03 -21.31 -29.02
N GLY A 33 1.13 -20.35 -29.94
CA GLY A 33 0.40 -20.29 -31.19
C GLY A 33 -0.93 -19.56 -31.13
N ASP A 34 -1.60 -19.55 -29.98
CA ASP A 34 -2.88 -18.86 -29.81
C ASP A 34 -3.18 -18.51 -28.35
N TYR A 35 -4.14 -17.62 -28.16
CA TYR A 35 -4.53 -17.11 -26.84
C TYR A 35 -5.20 -18.17 -25.96
N ASP A 36 -6.04 -19.02 -26.51
CA ASP A 36 -6.80 -20.03 -25.75
C ASP A 36 -5.86 -21.11 -25.20
N THR A 37 -4.84 -21.48 -25.96
CA THR A 37 -3.77 -22.37 -25.51
C THR A 37 -2.99 -21.76 -24.36
N VAL A 38 -2.63 -20.46 -24.45
CA VAL A 38 -1.96 -19.73 -23.37
C VAL A 38 -2.80 -19.71 -22.10
N VAL A 39 -4.08 -19.36 -22.20
CA VAL A 39 -4.99 -19.34 -21.04
C VAL A 39 -5.11 -20.74 -20.41
N THR A 40 -5.29 -21.77 -21.23
CA THR A 40 -5.41 -23.16 -20.75
C THR A 40 -4.16 -23.61 -19.99
N LYS A 41 -2.98 -23.37 -20.54
CA LYS A 41 -1.70 -23.69 -19.90
C LYS A 41 -1.48 -22.85 -18.63
N GLY A 42 -1.79 -21.55 -18.68
CA GLY A 42 -1.71 -20.67 -17.53
C GLY A 42 -2.57 -21.12 -16.35
N ILE A 43 -3.81 -21.53 -16.62
CA ILE A 43 -4.71 -22.11 -15.61
C ILE A 43 -4.10 -23.39 -15.02
N LYS A 44 -3.51 -24.26 -15.85
CA LYS A 44 -2.85 -25.49 -15.38
C LYS A 44 -1.71 -25.18 -14.44
N PHE A 45 -0.79 -24.29 -14.83
CA PHE A 45 0.34 -23.87 -13.98
C PHE A 45 -0.12 -23.20 -12.68
N ALA A 46 -1.10 -22.29 -12.75
CA ALA A 46 -1.65 -21.66 -11.57
C ALA A 46 -2.26 -22.66 -10.58
N LYS A 47 -2.99 -23.66 -11.08
CA LYS A 47 -3.54 -24.77 -10.26
C LYS A 47 -2.45 -25.59 -9.60
N GLN A 48 -1.38 -25.93 -10.32
CA GLN A 48 -0.23 -26.65 -9.79
C GLN A 48 0.44 -25.85 -8.69
N MET A 49 0.84 -24.60 -8.97
CA MET A 49 1.49 -23.72 -7.99
C MET A 49 0.64 -23.50 -6.74
N LYS A 50 -0.68 -23.37 -6.90
CA LYS A 50 -1.62 -23.31 -5.77
C LYS A 50 -1.60 -24.59 -4.94
N GLY A 51 -1.57 -25.75 -5.60
CA GLY A 51 -1.44 -27.04 -4.92
C GLY A 51 -0.15 -27.15 -4.11
N ASP A 52 0.98 -26.79 -4.72
CA ASP A 52 2.29 -26.80 -4.08
C ASP A 52 2.33 -25.85 -2.87
N ALA A 53 1.79 -24.64 -3.05
CA ALA A 53 1.70 -23.65 -1.96
C ALA A 53 0.80 -24.13 -0.80
N ALA A 54 -0.26 -24.90 -1.08
CA ALA A 54 -1.14 -25.45 -0.06
C ALA A 54 -0.49 -26.53 0.81
N MET A 55 0.61 -27.12 0.34
CA MET A 55 1.39 -28.11 1.12
C MET A 55 2.37 -27.46 2.11
N LEU A 56 2.60 -26.16 1.99
CA LEU A 56 3.47 -25.45 2.92
C LEU A 56 2.83 -25.36 4.30
N GLN A 57 3.59 -25.72 5.32
CA GLN A 57 3.14 -25.62 6.69
C GLN A 57 3.41 -24.21 7.22
N ARG A 58 2.47 -23.68 8.00
CA ARG A 58 2.66 -22.44 8.73
C ARG A 58 3.49 -22.71 9.99
N GLU A 59 4.45 -21.85 10.23
CA GLU A 59 5.27 -21.87 11.44
C GLU A 59 4.93 -20.66 12.31
N PRO A 60 4.93 -20.81 13.65
CA PRO A 60 4.74 -19.67 14.54
C PRO A 60 5.95 -18.74 14.45
N PHE A 61 5.69 -17.43 14.48
CA PHE A 61 6.73 -16.40 14.55
C PHE A 61 6.28 -15.24 15.43
N ASP A 62 7.25 -14.49 15.95
CA ASP A 62 6.98 -13.33 16.80
C ASP A 62 6.61 -12.09 15.96
N LEU A 63 5.92 -11.14 16.59
CA LEU A 63 5.59 -9.87 15.97
C LEU A 63 6.84 -9.11 15.47
N SER A 64 8.01 -9.40 16.02
CA SER A 64 9.31 -8.89 15.58
C SER A 64 9.72 -9.32 14.16
N GLU A 65 9.12 -10.36 13.60
CA GLU A 65 9.35 -10.82 12.24
C GLU A 65 8.34 -10.21 11.23
N LEU A 66 7.31 -9.52 11.74
CA LEU A 66 6.29 -8.93 10.89
C LEU A 66 6.83 -7.71 10.15
N ARG A 67 6.52 -7.67 8.85
CA ARG A 67 6.82 -6.54 7.94
C ARG A 67 5.52 -5.99 7.38
N LEU A 68 5.03 -4.92 8.00
CA LEU A 68 3.78 -4.28 7.64
C LEU A 68 4.00 -3.13 6.67
N ALA A 69 3.31 -3.14 5.54
CA ALA A 69 3.17 -1.97 4.68
C ALA A 69 1.96 -1.13 5.09
N VAL A 70 2.06 0.18 4.95
CA VAL A 70 0.97 1.11 5.26
C VAL A 70 0.70 2.03 4.08
N LYS A 71 -0.53 2.05 3.61
CA LYS A 71 -1.02 2.87 2.50
C LYS A 71 -2.34 3.52 2.86
N CYS A 72 -2.63 4.69 2.31
CA CYS A 72 -3.97 5.27 2.37
C CYS A 72 -4.49 5.59 0.96
N GLY A 73 -5.80 5.81 0.86
CA GLY A 73 -6.46 6.18 -0.39
C GLY A 73 -7.82 6.79 -0.13
N GLY A 74 -8.33 7.56 -1.10
CA GLY A 74 -9.59 8.28 -0.90
C GLY A 74 -9.54 9.21 0.31
N SER A 75 -8.41 9.93 0.46
CA SER A 75 -8.12 10.79 1.61
C SER A 75 -9.16 11.89 1.77
N ASP A 76 -9.56 12.14 3.01
CA ASP A 76 -10.49 13.18 3.42
C ASP A 76 -10.26 13.54 4.91
N THR A 77 -11.04 14.45 5.44
CA THR A 77 -10.93 14.85 6.85
C THR A 77 -11.09 13.65 7.80
N THR A 78 -11.96 12.68 7.48
CA THR A 78 -12.18 11.52 8.36
C THR A 78 -10.98 10.57 8.34
N SER A 79 -10.26 10.45 7.21
CA SER A 79 -9.05 9.64 7.14
C SER A 79 -7.92 10.21 8.01
N ALA A 80 -7.80 11.54 8.05
CA ALA A 80 -6.81 12.23 8.89
C ALA A 80 -7.06 12.02 10.40
N LEU A 81 -8.32 11.93 10.80
CA LEU A 81 -8.72 11.80 12.21
C LEU A 81 -8.93 10.35 12.66
N GLY A 82 -9.18 9.43 11.73
CA GLY A 82 -9.53 8.05 12.02
C GLY A 82 -8.50 7.05 11.51
N CYS A 83 -8.63 6.58 10.26
CA CYS A 83 -7.84 5.44 9.77
C CYS A 83 -6.32 5.68 9.77
N ASN A 84 -5.82 6.88 9.48
CA ASN A 84 -4.39 7.16 9.51
C ASN A 84 -3.79 7.10 10.91
N PRO A 85 -4.35 7.78 11.94
CA PRO A 85 -3.87 7.61 13.31
C PRO A 85 -3.97 6.18 13.84
N VAL A 86 -5.01 5.44 13.46
CA VAL A 86 -5.19 4.02 13.81
C VAL A 86 -4.08 3.15 13.19
N ALA A 87 -3.78 3.36 11.91
CA ALA A 87 -2.66 2.68 11.25
C ALA A 87 -1.32 3.02 11.92
N GLY A 88 -1.10 4.31 12.23
CA GLY A 88 0.10 4.78 12.92
C GLY A 88 0.26 4.18 14.33
N TRP A 89 -0.83 4.01 15.06
CA TRP A 89 -0.81 3.33 16.35
C TRP A 89 -0.35 1.87 16.22
N ALA A 90 -0.86 1.14 15.22
CA ALA A 90 -0.44 -0.24 14.95
C ALA A 90 1.03 -0.31 14.50
N VAL A 91 1.47 0.63 13.66
CA VAL A 91 2.88 0.78 13.26
C VAL A 91 3.78 0.90 14.49
N ASP A 92 3.45 1.80 15.42
CA ASP A 92 4.23 1.99 16.64
C ASP A 92 4.34 0.69 17.45
N ARG A 93 3.28 -0.09 17.60
CA ARG A 93 3.30 -1.37 18.33
C ARG A 93 4.15 -2.43 17.65
N ILE A 94 4.09 -2.50 16.31
CA ILE A 94 4.92 -3.45 15.54
C ILE A 94 6.40 -3.07 15.66
N VAL A 95 6.73 -1.79 15.52
CA VAL A 95 8.12 -1.31 15.66
C VAL A 95 8.63 -1.50 17.08
N ASP A 96 7.82 -1.21 18.11
CA ASP A 96 8.17 -1.43 19.53
C ASP A 96 8.42 -2.92 19.84
N ALA A 97 7.72 -3.81 19.18
CA ALA A 97 7.94 -5.26 19.27
C ALA A 97 9.18 -5.73 18.47
N GLY A 98 9.92 -4.83 17.84
CA GLY A 98 11.08 -5.16 17.00
C GLY A 98 10.73 -5.56 15.57
N GLY A 99 9.48 -5.41 15.14
CA GLY A 99 9.04 -5.63 13.77
C GLY A 99 9.42 -4.50 12.82
N THR A 100 8.92 -4.58 11.60
CA THR A 100 9.21 -3.60 10.55
C THR A 100 7.93 -3.00 10.01
N ALA A 101 7.92 -1.70 9.82
CA ALA A 101 6.86 -1.01 9.10
C ALA A 101 7.44 -0.17 7.96
N VAL A 102 6.71 -0.09 6.85
CA VAL A 102 7.08 0.75 5.70
C VAL A 102 5.87 1.52 5.20
N PHE A 103 6.03 2.82 5.07
CA PHE A 103 5.03 3.71 4.46
C PHE A 103 5.64 4.41 3.24
N SER A 104 4.81 5.05 2.44
CA SER A 104 5.23 5.63 1.18
C SER A 104 4.33 6.80 0.78
N GLU A 105 4.32 7.13 -0.54
CA GLU A 105 3.53 8.21 -1.15
C GLU A 105 4.21 9.56 -0.99
N THR A 106 5.31 9.76 -1.75
CA THR A 106 6.20 10.92 -1.57
C THR A 106 5.48 12.25 -1.75
N ALA A 107 4.52 12.34 -2.69
CA ALA A 107 3.72 13.56 -2.86
C ALA A 107 2.86 13.88 -1.62
N GLU A 108 2.47 12.88 -0.82
CA GLU A 108 1.70 13.07 0.42
C GLU A 108 2.55 13.50 1.63
N LEU A 109 3.83 13.82 1.41
CA LEU A 109 4.69 14.43 2.42
C LEU A 109 4.91 15.92 2.18
N ILE A 110 4.61 16.44 0.97
CA ILE A 110 4.86 17.83 0.58
C ILE A 110 4.15 18.78 1.56
N GLY A 111 4.95 19.68 2.17
CA GLY A 111 4.50 20.63 3.20
C GLY A 111 4.49 20.10 4.63
N ALA A 112 4.56 18.78 4.83
CA ALA A 112 4.63 18.12 6.15
C ALA A 112 5.91 17.28 6.35
N GLU A 113 6.81 17.21 5.35
CA GLU A 113 8.04 16.42 5.37
C GLU A 113 8.95 16.73 6.56
N HIS A 114 8.97 18.01 6.98
CA HIS A 114 9.77 18.47 8.11
C HIS A 114 9.36 17.81 9.45
N ILE A 115 8.11 17.36 9.58
CA ILE A 115 7.62 16.66 10.79
C ILE A 115 8.21 15.26 10.85
N VAL A 116 8.24 14.56 9.71
CA VAL A 116 8.82 13.22 9.62
C VAL A 116 10.35 13.30 9.73
N ALA A 117 10.98 14.30 9.07
CA ALA A 117 12.43 14.52 9.12
C ALA A 117 12.94 14.76 10.55
N ARG A 118 12.18 15.45 11.40
CA ARG A 118 12.56 15.70 12.81
C ARG A 118 12.67 14.44 13.66
N ARG A 119 12.00 13.35 13.27
CA ARG A 119 12.07 12.07 13.97
C ARG A 119 12.93 11.03 13.24
N ALA A 120 13.72 11.45 12.24
CA ALA A 120 14.68 10.57 11.59
C ALA A 120 15.76 10.11 12.58
N ALA A 121 16.21 8.86 12.47
CA ALA A 121 17.22 8.27 13.35
C ALA A 121 18.57 8.98 13.26
N THR A 122 18.88 9.57 12.09
CA THR A 122 20.10 10.34 11.85
C THR A 122 19.81 11.55 10.95
N GLN A 123 20.72 12.53 10.96
CA GLN A 123 20.65 13.67 10.04
C GLN A 123 20.73 13.25 8.57
N GLU A 124 21.44 12.18 8.27
CA GLU A 124 21.51 11.62 6.92
C GLU A 124 20.17 11.10 6.44
N VAL A 125 19.45 10.36 7.28
CA VAL A 125 18.10 9.87 6.99
C VAL A 125 17.13 11.05 6.80
N ALA A 126 17.21 12.08 7.64
CA ALA A 126 16.43 13.29 7.46
C ALA A 126 16.68 13.94 6.09
N ARG A 127 17.96 14.05 5.68
CA ARG A 127 18.33 14.59 4.37
C ARG A 127 17.81 13.72 3.23
N LYS A 128 17.97 12.40 3.29
CA LYS A 128 17.42 11.47 2.29
C LYS A 128 15.91 11.68 2.08
N LEU A 129 15.16 11.85 3.18
CA LEU A 129 13.73 12.11 3.12
C LEU A 129 13.41 13.42 2.44
N LEU A 130 14.05 14.51 2.87
CA LEU A 130 13.85 15.84 2.30
C LEU A 130 14.25 15.89 0.82
N ASP A 131 15.34 15.21 0.44
CA ASP A 131 15.79 15.09 -0.95
C ASP A 131 14.76 14.32 -1.80
N ALA A 132 14.12 13.25 -1.28
CA ALA A 132 13.08 12.51 -1.97
C ALA A 132 11.85 13.38 -2.24
N VAL A 133 11.38 14.13 -1.23
CA VAL A 133 10.26 15.04 -1.38
C VAL A 133 10.61 16.17 -2.34
N GLY A 134 11.78 16.80 -2.20
CA GLY A 134 12.22 17.88 -3.08
C GLY A 134 12.36 17.44 -4.55
N ARG A 135 12.81 16.19 -4.83
CA ARG A 135 12.81 15.64 -6.19
C ARG A 135 11.41 15.50 -6.77
N THR A 136 10.45 15.12 -5.94
CA THR A 136 9.05 14.95 -6.37
C THR A 136 8.41 16.30 -6.62
N ASP A 137 8.56 17.25 -5.72
CA ASP A 137 8.07 18.63 -5.87
C ASP A 137 8.65 19.29 -7.13
N LYS A 138 9.96 19.18 -7.33
CA LYS A 138 10.62 19.69 -8.54
C LYS A 138 10.04 19.08 -9.82
N ARG A 139 9.79 17.77 -9.85
CA ARG A 139 9.18 17.10 -11.03
C ARG A 139 7.78 17.60 -11.32
N ILE A 140 6.97 17.82 -10.28
CA ILE A 140 5.62 18.38 -10.41
C ILE A 140 5.70 19.78 -11.03
N PHE A 141 6.59 20.63 -10.50
CA PHE A 141 6.81 21.98 -11.03
C PHE A 141 7.29 21.97 -12.49
N GLU A 142 8.29 21.14 -12.82
CA GLU A 142 8.84 21.04 -14.19
C GLU A 142 7.82 20.48 -15.19
N ALA A 143 6.88 19.65 -14.74
CA ALA A 143 5.79 19.15 -15.56
C ALA A 143 4.70 20.19 -15.83
N GLY A 144 4.77 21.38 -15.21
CA GLY A 144 3.76 22.43 -15.32
C GLY A 144 2.40 22.02 -14.75
N VAL A 145 2.38 21.05 -13.84
CA VAL A 145 1.15 20.57 -13.20
C VAL A 145 0.83 21.46 -12.02
N ASP A 146 -0.40 21.99 -12.00
CA ASP A 146 -0.94 22.58 -10.79
C ASP A 146 -1.19 21.45 -9.76
N ILE A 147 -0.46 21.49 -8.66
CA ILE A 147 -0.59 20.48 -7.61
C ILE A 147 -1.98 20.51 -6.97
N LEU A 148 -2.58 21.71 -6.85
CA LEU A 148 -3.95 21.86 -6.39
C LEU A 148 -4.93 21.36 -7.46
N GLY A 149 -5.61 20.26 -7.18
CA GLY A 149 -6.49 19.57 -8.12
C GLY A 149 -5.93 18.23 -8.61
N SER A 150 -4.59 18.04 -8.51
CA SER A 150 -3.96 16.71 -8.62
C SER A 150 -3.73 16.10 -7.26
N GLU A 151 -3.26 16.90 -6.29
CA GLU A 151 -3.08 16.55 -4.88
C GLU A 151 -3.31 17.79 -3.98
N PRO A 152 -4.42 17.92 -3.27
CA PRO A 152 -5.56 16.99 -3.18
C PRO A 152 -6.37 16.91 -4.47
N THR A 153 -6.86 15.70 -4.77
CA THR A 153 -7.76 15.47 -5.91
C THR A 153 -9.12 16.16 -5.71
N PRO A 154 -9.92 16.36 -6.78
CA PRO A 154 -11.28 16.89 -6.61
C PRO A 154 -12.14 16.08 -5.63
N GLY A 155 -11.91 14.77 -5.51
CA GLY A 155 -12.57 13.92 -4.53
C GLY A 155 -12.13 14.22 -3.11
N ASN A 156 -10.83 14.48 -2.90
CA ASN A 156 -10.29 14.87 -1.59
C ASN A 156 -10.83 16.24 -1.14
N ILE A 157 -10.89 17.22 -2.07
CA ILE A 157 -11.46 18.56 -1.81
C ILE A 157 -12.93 18.45 -1.42
N LYS A 158 -13.72 17.65 -2.14
CA LYS A 158 -15.11 17.37 -1.78
C LYS A 158 -15.24 16.67 -0.43
N GLY A 159 -14.23 15.89 -0.02
CA GLY A 159 -14.12 15.24 1.29
C GLY A 159 -13.67 16.16 2.41
N GLY A 160 -13.45 17.47 2.14
CA GLY A 160 -13.13 18.50 3.12
C GLY A 160 -11.67 18.93 3.19
N LEU A 161 -10.78 18.40 2.35
CA LEU A 161 -9.38 18.83 2.30
C LEU A 161 -9.22 20.10 1.45
N THR A 162 -8.39 21.04 1.90
CA THR A 162 -8.26 22.36 1.28
C THR A 162 -6.92 22.59 0.59
N SER A 163 -5.84 21.93 1.07
CA SER A 163 -4.50 22.09 0.50
C SER A 163 -3.70 20.79 0.57
N ILE A 164 -2.55 20.78 -0.12
CA ILE A 164 -1.61 19.66 -0.06
C ILE A 164 -1.03 19.48 1.34
N GLU A 165 -0.72 20.57 2.03
CA GLU A 165 -0.18 20.55 3.39
C GLU A 165 -1.18 19.90 4.36
N GLU A 166 -2.47 20.26 4.26
CA GLU A 166 -3.52 19.65 5.08
C GLU A 166 -3.65 18.15 4.79
N LYS A 167 -3.64 17.77 3.51
CA LYS A 167 -3.63 16.36 3.11
C LYS A 167 -2.42 15.63 3.68
N SER A 168 -1.23 16.21 3.55
CA SER A 168 0.03 15.65 4.02
C SER A 168 0.06 15.52 5.56
N LEU A 169 -0.40 16.53 6.30
CA LEU A 169 -0.54 16.46 7.76
C LEU A 169 -1.41 15.28 8.21
N GLY A 170 -2.52 15.04 7.52
CA GLY A 170 -3.37 13.88 7.76
C GLY A 170 -2.72 12.56 7.36
N ALA A 171 -1.99 12.54 6.24
CA ALA A 171 -1.40 11.34 5.68
C ALA A 171 -0.21 10.82 6.52
N ILE A 172 0.67 11.69 7.03
CA ILE A 172 1.83 11.28 7.83
C ILE A 172 1.45 10.57 9.13
N ALA A 173 0.25 10.77 9.65
CA ALA A 173 -0.24 10.10 10.86
C ALA A 173 -0.22 8.57 10.73
N LYS A 174 -0.37 8.03 9.50
CA LYS A 174 -0.31 6.58 9.23
C LYS A 174 1.05 5.94 9.55
N SER A 175 2.10 6.75 9.62
CA SER A 175 3.47 6.28 9.91
C SER A 175 3.80 6.19 11.40
N GLY A 176 2.85 6.48 12.29
CA GLY A 176 3.07 6.48 13.73
C GLY A 176 4.03 7.57 14.20
N THR A 177 4.66 7.30 15.34
CA THR A 177 5.52 8.29 16.04
C THR A 177 6.97 7.82 16.21
N ARG A 178 7.29 6.58 15.84
CA ARG A 178 8.63 6.00 16.04
C ARG A 178 9.66 6.64 15.11
N PRO A 179 10.96 6.63 15.47
CA PRO A 179 12.02 7.16 14.63
C PRO A 179 12.01 6.55 13.23
N LEU A 180 12.17 7.37 12.19
CA LEU A 180 12.38 6.89 10.82
C LEU A 180 13.79 6.30 10.72
N THR A 181 13.87 5.00 10.47
CA THR A 181 15.13 4.25 10.43
C THR A 181 15.93 4.54 9.17
N ASP A 182 15.29 4.52 7.99
CA ASP A 182 15.91 4.92 6.72
C ASP A 182 14.85 5.21 5.65
N VAL A 183 15.33 5.71 4.51
CA VAL A 183 14.59 5.95 3.27
C VAL A 183 15.10 5.00 2.22
N ILE A 184 14.20 4.23 1.61
CA ILE A 184 14.50 3.26 0.55
C ILE A 184 13.88 3.70 -0.77
N MET A 185 14.44 3.22 -1.86
CA MET A 185 13.89 3.42 -3.19
C MET A 185 12.73 2.48 -3.47
N TRP A 186 11.91 2.80 -4.46
CA TRP A 186 10.78 1.96 -4.85
C TRP A 186 11.22 0.53 -5.16
N GLY A 187 10.61 -0.43 -4.47
CA GLY A 187 10.92 -1.86 -4.62
C GLY A 187 12.24 -2.32 -4.01
N GLU A 188 13.01 -1.42 -3.42
CA GLU A 188 14.25 -1.77 -2.71
C GLU A 188 13.92 -2.58 -1.45
N ARG A 189 14.69 -3.65 -1.20
CA ARG A 189 14.46 -4.52 -0.05
C ARG A 189 14.66 -3.78 1.27
N LEU A 190 13.75 -4.00 2.19
CA LEU A 190 13.86 -3.53 3.56
C LEU A 190 15.13 -4.12 4.21
N PRO A 191 16.10 -3.27 4.60
CA PRO A 191 17.42 -3.75 5.04
C PRO A 191 17.41 -4.32 6.47
N GLY A 192 16.36 -4.05 7.25
CA GLY A 192 16.30 -4.48 8.64
C GLY A 192 14.98 -4.14 9.31
N ARG A 193 15.03 -4.10 10.64
CA ARG A 193 13.89 -3.80 11.52
C ARG A 193 13.73 -2.29 11.70
N GLY A 194 12.51 -1.84 12.01
CA GLY A 194 12.18 -0.45 12.27
C GLY A 194 11.19 0.16 11.30
N LEU A 195 11.13 1.47 11.26
CA LEU A 195 10.24 2.24 10.39
C LEU A 195 10.98 2.76 9.16
N TYR A 196 10.45 2.49 7.97
CA TYR A 196 11.03 2.90 6.70
C TYR A 196 10.06 3.75 5.90
N PHE A 197 10.62 4.70 5.14
CA PHE A 197 9.90 5.40 4.10
C PHE A 197 10.38 4.91 2.73
N MET A 198 9.45 4.56 1.84
CA MET A 198 9.76 4.21 0.45
C MET A 198 9.45 5.38 -0.47
N ASP A 199 10.45 5.91 -1.16
CA ASP A 199 10.27 6.94 -2.19
C ASP A 199 9.48 6.37 -3.36
N GLY A 200 8.31 6.93 -3.65
CA GLY A 200 7.46 6.41 -4.71
C GLY A 200 6.14 7.14 -4.92
N SER A 201 5.43 6.68 -5.92
CA SER A 201 4.15 7.23 -6.39
C SER A 201 3.03 7.13 -5.35
N ALA A 202 2.04 8.03 -5.43
CA ALA A 202 0.79 7.91 -4.68
C ALA A 202 -0.20 6.91 -5.33
N ASN A 203 0.06 6.46 -6.56
CA ASN A 203 -0.78 5.48 -7.26
C ASN A 203 -0.75 4.13 -6.53
N THR A 204 -1.93 3.63 -6.14
CA THR A 204 -2.04 2.42 -5.31
C THR A 204 -1.45 1.17 -5.95
N PRO A 205 -1.76 0.78 -7.20
CA PRO A 205 -1.20 -0.41 -7.83
C PRO A 205 0.34 -0.39 -7.91
N GLN A 206 0.91 0.75 -8.28
CA GLN A 206 2.37 0.91 -8.38
C GLN A 206 3.02 0.81 -7.01
N MET A 207 2.44 1.49 -6.03
CA MET A 207 3.04 1.55 -4.70
C MET A 207 2.98 0.22 -3.98
N ALA A 208 1.85 -0.47 -4.07
CA ALA A 208 1.70 -1.77 -3.45
C ALA A 208 2.62 -2.83 -4.05
N LEU A 209 2.88 -2.77 -5.37
CA LEU A 209 3.88 -3.63 -5.99
C LEU A 209 5.29 -3.34 -5.43
N GLY A 210 5.65 -2.06 -5.28
CA GLY A 210 6.92 -1.67 -4.67
C GLY A 210 7.05 -2.14 -3.21
N LEU A 211 6.01 -1.97 -2.42
CA LEU A 211 5.97 -2.41 -1.02
C LEU A 211 6.08 -3.95 -0.89
N ALA A 212 5.40 -4.70 -1.75
CA ALA A 212 5.53 -6.15 -1.82
C ALA A 212 6.94 -6.58 -2.22
N ALA A 213 7.53 -5.93 -3.25
CA ALA A 213 8.90 -6.19 -3.69
C ALA A 213 9.93 -5.89 -2.58
N ALA A 214 9.69 -4.88 -1.76
CA ALA A 214 10.52 -4.57 -0.59
C ALA A 214 10.48 -5.64 0.50
N GLY A 215 9.52 -6.55 0.44
CA GLY A 215 9.38 -7.68 1.35
C GLY A 215 8.31 -7.48 2.42
N ALA A 216 7.36 -6.56 2.22
CA ALA A 216 6.17 -6.50 3.06
C ALA A 216 5.37 -7.81 2.96
N GLN A 217 4.86 -8.30 4.07
CA GLN A 217 4.10 -9.55 4.16
C GLN A 217 2.59 -9.33 4.04
N LEU A 218 2.13 -8.15 4.46
CA LEU A 218 0.76 -7.67 4.32
C LEU A 218 0.74 -6.14 4.34
N MET A 219 -0.39 -5.56 3.96
CA MET A 219 -0.58 -4.12 3.92
C MET A 219 -1.86 -3.71 4.66
N THR A 220 -1.80 -2.63 5.42
CA THR A 220 -3.00 -1.91 5.83
C THR A 220 -3.34 -0.85 4.78
N PHE A 221 -4.61 -0.75 4.42
CA PHE A 221 -5.10 0.26 3.48
C PHE A 221 -6.18 1.11 4.15
N GLY A 222 -5.82 2.33 4.51
CA GLY A 222 -6.73 3.30 5.11
C GLY A 222 -7.56 4.02 4.05
N TYR A 223 -8.89 4.02 4.21
CA TYR A 223 -9.82 4.69 3.31
C TYR A 223 -10.67 5.72 4.09
N GLY A 224 -10.69 6.96 3.61
CA GLY A 224 -11.54 8.00 4.15
C GLY A 224 -13.00 7.77 3.77
N GLY A 225 -13.34 8.08 2.54
CA GLY A 225 -14.68 7.90 1.97
C GLY A 225 -15.70 8.89 2.51
N GLY A 226 -15.28 10.13 2.77
CA GLY A 226 -16.11 11.20 3.34
C GLY A 226 -17.34 11.59 2.54
N LEU A 227 -17.45 11.11 1.28
CA LEU A 227 -18.65 11.28 0.47
C LEU A 227 -19.47 10.00 0.41
N PRO A 228 -20.82 10.09 0.40
CA PRO A 228 -21.68 8.96 0.09
C PRO A 228 -21.29 8.29 -1.24
N SER A 229 -21.47 6.98 -1.34
CA SER A 229 -21.07 6.16 -2.51
C SER A 229 -21.58 6.72 -3.85
N ARG A 230 -22.80 7.24 -3.87
CA ARG A 230 -23.44 7.87 -5.06
C ARG A 230 -22.67 9.06 -5.64
N PHE A 231 -21.76 9.68 -4.88
CA PHE A 231 -20.98 10.84 -5.31
C PHE A 231 -19.50 10.52 -5.58
N ARG A 232 -19.04 9.30 -5.24
CA ARG A 232 -17.63 8.91 -5.38
C ARG A 232 -17.26 8.40 -6.78
N GLY A 233 -18.24 8.04 -7.58
CA GLY A 233 -18.03 7.48 -8.90
C GLY A 233 -17.60 6.00 -8.92
N MET A 234 -17.06 5.49 -7.81
CA MET A 234 -16.72 4.06 -7.64
C MET A 234 -16.99 3.61 -6.20
N PRO A 235 -17.30 2.33 -5.96
CA PRO A 235 -17.47 1.80 -4.62
C PRO A 235 -16.16 1.89 -3.82
N ALA A 236 -16.26 2.18 -2.53
CA ALA A 236 -15.12 2.11 -1.61
C ALA A 236 -14.48 0.71 -1.57
N SER A 237 -15.27 -0.31 -1.87
CA SER A 237 -14.83 -1.69 -1.98
C SER A 237 -13.82 -1.95 -3.10
N SER A 238 -13.73 -1.11 -4.13
CA SER A 238 -12.87 -1.35 -5.30
C SER A 238 -11.41 -0.91 -5.12
N LEU A 239 -11.11 -0.07 -4.13
CA LEU A 239 -9.76 0.44 -3.90
C LEU A 239 -8.93 -0.47 -2.98
N GLY A 240 -7.63 -0.58 -3.26
CA GLY A 240 -6.68 -1.35 -2.44
C GLY A 240 -6.79 -2.87 -2.60
N ASN A 241 -7.45 -3.36 -3.64
CA ASN A 241 -7.68 -4.80 -3.85
C ASN A 241 -6.54 -5.42 -4.66
N LEU A 242 -5.42 -5.68 -4.02
CA LEU A 242 -4.20 -6.18 -4.67
C LEU A 242 -4.09 -7.70 -4.59
N PRO A 243 -3.67 -8.37 -5.66
CA PRO A 243 -3.60 -9.84 -5.69
C PRO A 243 -2.29 -10.41 -5.13
N ILE A 244 -1.29 -9.57 -4.79
CA ILE A 244 0.08 -10.03 -4.49
C ILE A 244 0.41 -10.11 -3.00
N LEU A 245 -0.36 -9.45 -2.15
CA LEU A 245 -0.24 -9.54 -0.69
C LEU A 245 -1.60 -9.33 -0.03
N PRO A 246 -1.82 -9.89 1.17
CA PRO A 246 -3.04 -9.62 1.94
C PRO A 246 -3.17 -8.14 2.28
N VAL A 247 -4.38 -7.61 2.16
CA VAL A 247 -4.68 -6.22 2.51
C VAL A 247 -5.75 -6.16 3.58
N VAL A 248 -5.42 -5.55 4.71
CA VAL A 248 -6.36 -5.24 5.79
C VAL A 248 -6.90 -3.84 5.56
N LYS A 249 -8.17 -3.73 5.22
CA LYS A 249 -8.83 -2.45 4.89
C LYS A 249 -9.44 -1.80 6.12
N ILE A 250 -9.12 -0.52 6.30
CA ILE A 250 -9.65 0.32 7.38
C ILE A 250 -10.47 1.45 6.75
N VAL A 251 -11.63 1.75 7.33
CA VAL A 251 -12.43 2.90 6.89
C VAL A 251 -12.87 3.75 8.06
N SER A 252 -12.87 5.08 7.89
CA SER A 252 -13.21 6.03 8.95
C SER A 252 -14.45 6.85 8.71
N SER A 253 -14.96 6.95 7.48
CA SER A 253 -16.15 7.74 7.22
C SER A 253 -17.44 7.03 7.66
N PRO A 254 -18.31 7.70 8.45
CA PRO A 254 -19.64 7.19 8.74
C PRO A 254 -20.53 7.02 7.50
N HIS A 255 -20.20 7.69 6.40
CA HIS A 255 -20.98 7.62 5.14
C HIS A 255 -20.83 6.28 4.40
N VAL A 256 -19.87 5.42 4.80
CA VAL A 256 -19.66 4.09 4.19
C VAL A 256 -20.24 2.95 5.01
N LYS A 257 -21.10 3.23 5.99
CA LYS A 257 -21.72 2.19 6.86
C LYS A 257 -22.44 1.09 6.08
N SER A 258 -22.99 1.37 4.92
CA SER A 258 -23.61 0.38 4.03
C SER A 258 -22.60 -0.49 3.27
N GLU A 259 -21.31 -0.18 3.35
CA GLU A 259 -20.22 -0.88 2.65
C GLU A 259 -19.23 -1.56 3.62
N LEU A 260 -19.57 -1.64 4.92
CA LEU A 260 -18.65 -2.17 5.95
C LEU A 260 -18.25 -3.64 5.73
N ASP A 261 -19.04 -4.40 5.01
CA ASP A 261 -18.70 -5.79 4.65
C ASP A 261 -17.42 -5.90 3.80
N TYR A 262 -16.98 -4.81 3.19
CA TYR A 262 -15.75 -4.75 2.39
C TYR A 262 -14.53 -4.25 3.18
N PHE A 263 -14.68 -3.93 4.46
CA PHE A 263 -13.63 -3.43 5.32
C PHE A 263 -13.42 -4.34 6.52
N ASP A 264 -12.16 -4.56 6.88
CA ASP A 264 -11.79 -5.39 8.02
C ASP A 264 -11.99 -4.64 9.34
N VAL A 265 -11.70 -3.32 9.35
CA VAL A 265 -11.81 -2.48 10.55
C VAL A 265 -12.57 -1.18 10.24
N TYR A 266 -13.59 -0.91 11.05
CA TYR A 266 -14.28 0.38 11.04
C TYR A 266 -13.71 1.30 12.13
N ALA A 267 -13.09 2.39 11.70
CA ALA A 267 -12.50 3.42 12.54
C ALA A 267 -13.40 4.68 12.69
N GLY A 268 -14.57 4.67 12.06
CA GLY A 268 -15.55 5.78 12.16
C GLY A 268 -16.10 5.98 13.56
N THR A 269 -16.00 4.99 14.44
CA THR A 269 -16.33 5.09 15.85
C THR A 269 -15.53 6.18 16.58
N ILE A 270 -14.33 6.53 16.08
CA ILE A 270 -13.54 7.66 16.59
C ILE A 270 -14.22 8.98 16.25
N ILE A 271 -14.70 9.13 15.01
CA ILE A 271 -15.42 10.32 14.54
C ILE A 271 -16.74 10.48 15.29
N GLU A 272 -17.37 9.37 15.65
CA GLU A 272 -18.62 9.31 16.40
C GLU A 272 -18.41 9.54 17.91
N GLY A 273 -17.16 9.64 18.38
CA GLY A 273 -16.84 9.84 19.80
C GLY A 273 -17.07 8.60 20.68
N ILE A 274 -17.15 7.41 20.09
CA ILE A 274 -17.44 6.14 20.78
C ILE A 274 -16.17 5.45 21.26
N GLU A 275 -15.12 5.42 20.41
CA GLU A 275 -13.84 4.78 20.70
C GLU A 275 -12.68 5.76 20.53
N THR A 276 -11.60 5.49 21.23
CA THR A 276 -10.33 6.19 21.05
C THR A 276 -9.49 5.56 19.92
N VAL A 277 -8.51 6.31 19.40
CA VAL A 277 -7.52 5.79 18.43
C VAL A 277 -6.83 4.53 18.97
N ALA A 278 -6.50 4.48 20.26
CA ALA A 278 -5.85 3.31 20.85
C ALA A 278 -6.75 2.06 20.86
N GLN A 279 -8.03 2.21 21.14
CA GLN A 279 -8.98 1.07 21.13
C GLN A 279 -9.15 0.52 19.71
N VAL A 280 -9.35 1.39 18.72
CA VAL A 280 -9.47 0.94 17.32
C VAL A 280 -8.14 0.44 16.79
N GLY A 281 -7.02 1.06 17.19
CA GLY A 281 -5.67 0.61 16.86
C GLY A 281 -5.36 -0.80 17.38
N GLN A 282 -5.85 -1.13 18.57
CA GLN A 282 -5.74 -2.48 19.12
C GLN A 282 -6.53 -3.49 18.27
N ARG A 283 -7.76 -3.17 17.88
CA ARG A 283 -8.56 -4.01 16.97
C ARG A 283 -7.87 -4.19 15.62
N LEU A 284 -7.23 -3.13 15.09
CA LEU A 284 -6.46 -3.23 13.86
C LEU A 284 -5.25 -4.16 14.00
N LEU A 285 -4.50 -4.04 15.11
CA LEU A 285 -3.35 -4.91 15.35
C LEU A 285 -3.77 -6.39 15.46
N GLU A 286 -4.87 -6.66 16.16
CA GLU A 286 -5.46 -8.00 16.26
C GLU A 286 -5.86 -8.55 14.89
N GLU A 287 -6.47 -7.74 14.04
CA GLU A 287 -6.83 -8.11 12.68
C GLU A 287 -5.60 -8.38 11.81
N VAL A 288 -4.58 -7.51 11.89
CA VAL A 288 -3.29 -7.70 11.20
C VAL A 288 -2.64 -9.03 11.61
N VAL A 289 -2.61 -9.34 12.89
CA VAL A 289 -2.07 -10.62 13.40
C VAL A 289 -2.92 -11.80 12.92
N ALA A 290 -4.25 -11.68 12.94
CA ALA A 290 -5.14 -12.72 12.46
C ALA A 290 -4.92 -13.01 10.95
N VAL A 291 -4.79 -11.96 10.13
CA VAL A 291 -4.51 -12.11 8.68
C VAL A 291 -3.12 -12.68 8.46
N ALA A 292 -2.09 -12.21 9.17
CA ALA A 292 -0.76 -12.79 9.13
C ALA A 292 -0.75 -14.29 9.54
N SER A 293 -1.65 -14.68 10.44
CA SER A 293 -1.84 -16.07 10.89
C SER A 293 -2.71 -16.92 9.94
N GLY A 294 -3.21 -16.33 8.84
CA GLY A 294 -3.91 -17.06 7.78
C GLY A 294 -5.42 -16.84 7.70
N LYS A 295 -5.98 -15.94 8.50
CA LYS A 295 -7.35 -15.48 8.30
C LYS A 295 -7.43 -14.74 6.95
N PRO A 296 -8.37 -15.06 6.05
CA PRO A 296 -8.54 -14.29 4.83
C PRO A 296 -9.01 -12.87 5.16
N SER A 297 -8.41 -11.86 4.55
CA SER A 297 -8.91 -10.49 4.61
C SER A 297 -10.18 -10.32 3.78
N LYS A 298 -10.92 -9.25 4.00
CA LYS A 298 -12.11 -8.91 3.20
C LYS A 298 -11.79 -8.77 1.71
N VAL A 299 -10.59 -8.29 1.38
CA VAL A 299 -10.11 -8.21 -0.01
C VAL A 299 -9.97 -9.60 -0.64
N GLU A 300 -9.44 -10.56 0.09
CA GLU A 300 -9.27 -11.94 -0.40
C GLU A 300 -10.60 -12.66 -0.59
N LEU A 301 -11.58 -12.36 0.25
CA LEU A 301 -12.94 -12.91 0.16
C LEU A 301 -13.79 -12.26 -0.96
N ALA A 302 -13.40 -11.10 -1.48
CA ALA A 302 -14.13 -10.35 -2.51
C ALA A 302 -13.40 -10.40 -3.88
N PRO A 303 -13.41 -11.51 -4.62
CA PRO A 303 -12.55 -11.73 -5.79
C PRO A 303 -12.91 -10.88 -7.03
N ARG A 304 -14.00 -10.13 -7.01
CA ARG A 304 -14.53 -9.45 -8.21
C ARG A 304 -13.81 -8.13 -8.55
N TYR A 305 -13.10 -7.55 -7.61
CA TYR A 305 -12.47 -6.24 -7.77
C TYR A 305 -10.98 -6.37 -7.46
N ARG A 306 -10.18 -6.69 -8.47
CA ARG A 306 -8.73 -6.73 -8.36
C ARG A 306 -8.13 -5.57 -9.14
N GLU A 307 -7.26 -4.82 -8.50
CA GLU A 307 -6.47 -3.81 -9.17
C GLU A 307 -5.37 -4.48 -10.01
N VAL A 308 -5.08 -3.90 -11.16
CA VAL A 308 -3.98 -4.34 -12.03
C VAL A 308 -2.66 -3.95 -11.37
N LEU A 309 -1.68 -4.85 -11.43
CA LEU A 309 -0.33 -4.54 -10.96
C LEU A 309 0.39 -3.63 -11.97
N GLU A 310 0.97 -2.56 -11.48
CA GLU A 310 1.71 -1.60 -12.28
C GLU A 310 3.11 -1.38 -11.71
N MET A 311 4.12 -1.36 -12.60
CA MET A 311 5.47 -0.94 -12.21
C MET A 311 5.57 0.58 -12.24
N TRP A 312 6.14 1.16 -11.19
CA TRP A 312 6.45 2.57 -11.18
C TRP A 312 7.73 2.85 -11.95
N ARG A 313 7.65 3.72 -12.93
CA ARG A 313 8.80 4.17 -13.71
C ARG A 313 8.87 5.70 -13.71
N VAL A 314 10.02 6.22 -13.36
CA VAL A 314 10.32 7.65 -13.47
C VAL A 314 10.99 7.91 -14.81
N GLY A 315 10.39 8.77 -15.62
CA GLY A 315 10.95 9.18 -16.91
C GLY A 315 9.89 9.20 -18.02
N PRO A 316 10.26 9.70 -19.21
CA PRO A 316 9.35 9.70 -20.34
C PRO A 316 9.03 8.26 -20.74
N VAL A 317 7.76 8.01 -20.97
CA VAL A 317 7.24 6.79 -21.59
C VAL A 317 6.87 7.17 -23.02
N PHE A 318 7.55 6.59 -24.01
CA PHE A 318 7.28 6.83 -25.42
C PHE A 318 6.42 5.71 -26.00
#